data_e77416533842c489beddae50699b7671
#
_entry.id   e77416533842c489beddae50699b7671
#
_cell.length_a   1.000
_cell.length_b   1.000
_cell.length_c   1.000
_cell.angle_alpha   90.00
_cell.angle_beta   90.00
_cell.angle_gamma   90.00
#
_symmetry.space_group_name_H-M   'P 1'
#
loop_
_entity.id
_entity.type
_entity.pdbx_description
1 polymer ?
#
loop_
_entity_poly.entity_id
_entity_poly.type
_entity_poly.pdbx_seq_one_letter_code
_entity_poly.pdbx_strand_id
1 'polypeptide(L)'
;MSRYLITFDMDTNCLKDNYHGNSYTNAYGDIRNIFHKHGFENIQGSVYLGREGISEAHGTIAIQELTARFDWFYSCISNIRFYRLESDLNAQFIADGVYQAKQAFLQRIEQLRLSLVEAGLSDEQIKQVIEKQKFELEHNQPGNNLL
;
A
#
# COMPACT_ATOMS: atom_id res chain seq x y z
N MET A 1 -18.30 6.51 13.62
CA MET A 1 -17.84 7.91 13.50
C MET A 1 -16.87 8.07 12.34
N SER A 2 -16.96 9.19 11.64
CA SER A 2 -16.08 9.45 10.51
C SER A 2 -14.66 9.79 10.97
N ARG A 3 -13.69 9.30 10.26
CA ARG A 3 -12.28 9.68 10.41
C ARG A 3 -11.84 10.48 9.20
N TYR A 4 -10.76 11.20 9.32
CA TYR A 4 -10.24 12.04 8.25
C TYR A 4 -8.84 11.60 7.86
N LEU A 5 -8.58 11.64 6.56
CA LEU A 5 -7.25 11.48 6.00
C LEU A 5 -6.72 12.83 5.55
N ILE A 6 -5.43 13.02 5.69
CA ILE A 6 -4.68 14.09 5.03
C ILE A 6 -3.74 13.42 4.03
N THR A 7 -3.79 13.86 2.79
CA THR A 7 -2.86 13.43 1.75
C THR A 7 -2.20 14.64 1.10
N PHE A 8 -1.00 14.45 0.59
CA PHE A 8 -0.29 15.51 -0.13
C PHE A 8 0.73 14.91 -1.09
N ASP A 9 1.17 15.73 -2.03
CA ASP A 9 2.27 15.40 -2.93
C ASP A 9 3.54 16.06 -2.43
N MET A 10 4.66 15.36 -2.50
CA MET A 10 5.95 15.83 -2.06
C MET A 10 6.93 15.83 -3.24
N ASP A 11 7.56 16.96 -3.49
CA ASP A 11 8.62 17.09 -4.48
C ASP A 11 9.97 16.86 -3.80
N THR A 12 10.54 15.66 -3.98
CA THR A 12 11.81 15.29 -3.35
C THR A 12 13.00 16.10 -3.88
N ASN A 13 12.98 16.50 -5.14
CA ASN A 13 14.03 17.36 -5.71
C ASN A 13 14.00 18.74 -5.07
N CYS A 14 12.80 19.29 -4.88
CA CYS A 14 12.61 20.54 -4.16
C CYS A 14 13.15 20.45 -2.73
N LEU A 15 12.88 19.36 -2.03
CA LEU A 15 13.39 19.12 -0.67
C LEU A 15 14.91 19.06 -0.61
N LYS A 16 15.54 18.40 -1.57
CA LYS A 16 17.02 18.34 -1.65
C LYS A 16 17.62 19.75 -1.76
N ASP A 17 16.97 20.64 -2.49
CA ASP A 17 17.46 22.00 -2.73
C ASP A 17 17.13 22.96 -1.59
N ASN A 18 16.03 22.77 -0.88
CA ASN A 18 15.49 23.73 0.08
C ASN A 18 15.55 23.31 1.53
N TYR A 19 15.76 22.04 1.83
CA TYR A 19 15.85 21.56 3.21
C TYR A 19 17.19 21.98 3.82
N HIS A 20 17.13 22.64 4.96
CA HIS A 20 18.29 23.27 5.63
C HIS A 20 19.09 22.31 6.52
N GLY A 21 18.67 21.07 6.68
CA GLY A 21 19.35 20.10 7.51
C GLY A 21 20.39 19.26 6.75
N ASN A 22 21.10 18.39 7.47
CA ASN A 22 22.13 17.52 6.89
C ASN A 22 21.58 16.50 5.89
N SER A 23 20.30 16.16 6.00
CA SER A 23 19.63 15.26 5.09
C SER A 23 18.19 15.71 4.88
N TYR A 24 17.79 15.87 3.62
CA TYR A 24 16.41 16.22 3.26
C TYR A 24 15.39 15.16 3.73
N THR A 25 15.83 13.93 3.97
CA THR A 25 14.95 12.86 4.46
C THR A 25 14.41 13.17 5.87
N ASN A 26 15.06 14.04 6.62
CA ASN A 26 14.56 14.49 7.92
C ASN A 26 13.26 15.29 7.82
N ALA A 27 12.94 15.83 6.62
CA ALA A 27 11.66 16.50 6.38
C ALA A 27 10.47 15.58 6.66
N TYR A 28 10.60 14.29 6.34
CA TYR A 28 9.55 13.31 6.63
C TYR A 28 9.27 13.18 8.12
N GLY A 29 10.33 13.18 8.92
CA GLY A 29 10.21 13.15 10.38
C GLY A 29 9.59 14.43 10.95
N ASP A 30 9.95 15.58 10.40
CA ASP A 30 9.37 16.87 10.80
C ASP A 30 7.86 16.91 10.55
N ILE A 31 7.44 16.47 9.38
CA ILE A 31 6.02 16.38 9.00
C ILE A 31 5.29 15.42 9.94
N ARG A 32 5.87 14.23 10.15
CA ARG A 32 5.28 13.19 11.00
C ARG A 32 5.08 13.67 12.43
N ASN A 33 6.07 14.35 12.99
CA ASN A 33 6.01 14.82 14.37
C ASN A 33 4.90 15.86 14.57
N ILE A 34 4.74 16.78 13.62
CA ILE A 34 3.69 17.81 13.69
C ILE A 34 2.31 17.17 13.53
N PHE A 35 2.11 16.31 12.55
CA PHE A 35 0.84 15.63 12.36
C PHE A 35 0.50 14.75 13.56
N HIS A 36 1.46 14.02 14.10
CA HIS A 36 1.25 13.18 15.29
C HIS A 36 0.80 14.00 16.51
N LYS A 37 1.42 15.14 16.71
CA LYS A 37 1.05 16.09 17.79
C LYS A 37 -0.41 16.50 17.68
N HIS A 38 -0.94 16.65 16.48
CA HIS A 38 -2.32 17.07 16.23
C HIS A 38 -3.29 15.90 16.00
N GLY A 39 -2.87 14.68 16.28
CA GLY A 39 -3.74 13.52 16.26
C GLY A 39 -3.77 12.73 14.97
N PHE A 40 -2.86 12.99 14.05
CA PHE A 40 -2.77 12.26 12.77
C PHE A 40 -1.56 11.34 12.75
N GLU A 41 -1.79 10.08 12.40
CA GLU A 41 -0.75 9.08 12.31
C GLU A 41 -0.44 8.75 10.86
N ASN A 42 0.86 8.63 10.55
CA ASN A 42 1.29 8.23 9.22
C ASN A 42 0.96 6.76 9.02
N ILE A 43 0.16 6.46 8.01
CA ILE A 43 -0.22 5.10 7.67
C ILE A 43 0.50 4.59 6.44
N GLN A 44 0.85 5.48 5.51
CA GLN A 44 1.54 5.10 4.29
C GLN A 44 2.04 6.36 3.57
N GLY A 45 3.33 6.40 3.22
CA GLY A 45 3.88 7.50 2.43
C GLY A 45 3.44 8.88 2.91
N SER A 46 2.79 9.64 2.04
CA SER A 46 2.23 10.97 2.32
C SER A 46 0.76 10.92 2.74
N VAL A 47 0.35 9.87 3.44
CA VAL A 47 -1.01 9.66 3.91
C VAL A 47 -1.03 9.58 5.43
N TYR A 48 -1.84 10.44 6.03
CA TYR A 48 -1.99 10.55 7.49
C TYR A 48 -3.44 10.37 7.87
N LEU A 49 -3.68 9.49 8.84
CA LEU A 49 -5.03 9.17 9.32
C LEU A 49 -5.25 9.76 10.70
N GLY A 50 -6.31 10.54 10.84
CA GLY A 50 -6.74 11.09 12.12
C GLY A 50 -7.23 9.99 13.05
N ARG A 51 -6.82 10.05 14.33
CA ARG A 51 -7.36 9.19 15.37
C ARG A 51 -8.84 9.49 15.59
N GLU A 52 -9.52 8.59 16.28
CA GLU A 52 -10.92 8.77 16.62
C GLU A 52 -11.12 10.11 17.37
N GLY A 53 -12.13 10.87 16.98
CA GLY A 53 -12.40 12.18 17.56
C GLY A 53 -11.58 13.34 16.95
N ILE A 54 -10.63 13.06 16.07
CA ILE A 54 -9.82 14.08 15.39
C ILE A 54 -10.56 14.54 14.13
N SER A 55 -10.72 15.86 13.99
CA SER A 55 -11.48 16.48 12.90
C SER A 55 -10.59 17.23 11.91
N GLU A 56 -11.21 17.76 10.85
CA GLU A 56 -10.56 18.66 9.91
C GLU A 56 -9.93 19.88 10.60
N ALA A 57 -10.53 20.38 11.69
CA ALA A 57 -9.99 21.51 12.43
C ALA A 57 -8.60 21.20 12.99
N HIS A 58 -8.39 20.02 13.51
CA HIS A 58 -7.07 19.59 14.00
C HIS A 58 -6.05 19.51 12.84
N GLY A 59 -6.48 18.98 11.71
CA GLY A 59 -5.64 18.92 10.51
C GLY A 59 -5.29 20.30 9.96
N THR A 60 -6.23 21.23 9.99
CA THR A 60 -6.02 22.62 9.59
C THR A 60 -4.93 23.26 10.45
N ILE A 61 -4.98 23.10 11.76
CA ILE A 61 -3.98 23.62 12.69
C ILE A 61 -2.60 23.01 12.39
N ALA A 62 -2.54 21.71 12.13
CA ALA A 62 -1.30 21.02 11.79
C ALA A 62 -0.67 21.58 10.51
N ILE A 63 -1.48 21.79 9.46
CA ILE A 63 -1.01 22.35 8.19
C ILE A 63 -0.53 23.79 8.38
N GLN A 64 -1.24 24.60 9.17
CA GLN A 64 -0.83 25.96 9.51
C GLN A 64 0.51 25.97 10.24
N GLU A 65 0.71 25.09 11.21
CA GLU A 65 1.97 24.99 11.94
C GLU A 65 3.13 24.59 11.03
N LEU A 66 2.93 23.57 10.18
CA LEU A 66 3.94 23.14 9.21
C LEU A 66 4.34 24.28 8.26
N THR A 67 3.35 25.00 7.73
CA THR A 67 3.58 26.08 6.78
C THR A 67 4.31 27.26 7.43
N ALA A 68 3.92 27.61 8.65
CA ALA A 68 4.53 28.72 9.38
C ALA A 68 5.95 28.38 9.87
N ARG A 69 6.18 27.13 10.23
CA ARG A 69 7.44 26.71 10.86
C ARG A 69 8.52 26.34 9.86
N PHE A 70 8.14 25.78 8.70
CA PHE A 70 9.08 25.26 7.71
C PHE A 70 8.84 25.91 6.35
N ASP A 71 9.77 26.73 5.88
CA ASP A 71 9.65 27.41 4.58
C ASP A 71 9.57 26.41 3.42
N TRP A 72 10.30 25.30 3.52
CA TRP A 72 10.30 24.26 2.50
C TRP A 72 8.94 23.55 2.39
N PHE A 73 8.12 23.59 3.42
CA PHE A 73 6.83 22.89 3.38
C PHE A 73 5.93 23.48 2.30
N TYR A 74 5.75 24.79 2.28
CA TYR A 74 4.95 25.43 1.24
C TYR A 74 5.54 25.24 -0.15
N SER A 75 6.87 25.34 -0.29
CA SER A 75 7.55 25.25 -1.58
C SER A 75 7.51 23.84 -2.18
N CYS A 76 7.64 22.81 -1.35
CA CYS A 76 7.88 21.43 -1.81
C CYS A 76 6.69 20.51 -1.63
N ILE A 77 5.67 20.92 -0.89
CA ILE A 77 4.47 20.15 -0.63
C ILE A 77 3.30 20.81 -1.33
N SER A 78 2.51 20.03 -2.06
CA SER A 78 1.39 20.51 -2.84
C SER A 78 0.21 19.55 -2.79
N ASN A 79 -0.91 19.98 -3.35
CA ASN A 79 -2.12 19.16 -3.45
C ASN A 79 -2.53 18.55 -2.11
N ILE A 80 -2.50 19.37 -1.06
CA ILE A 80 -2.90 18.93 0.29
C ILE A 80 -4.41 18.78 0.31
N ARG A 81 -4.89 17.58 0.68
CA ARG A 81 -6.32 17.27 0.67
C ARG A 81 -6.76 16.60 1.95
N PHE A 82 -7.98 16.90 2.36
CA PHE A 82 -8.72 16.15 3.34
C PHE A 82 -9.65 15.16 2.67
N TYR A 83 -9.69 13.94 3.19
CA TYR A 83 -10.70 12.95 2.83
C TYR A 83 -11.42 12.49 4.08
N ARG A 84 -12.73 12.35 3.98
CA ARG A 84 -13.53 11.79 5.05
C ARG A 84 -13.72 10.30 4.80
N LEU A 85 -13.35 9.49 5.78
CA LEU A 85 -13.49 8.04 5.71
C LEU A 85 -14.63 7.58 6.61
N GLU A 86 -15.48 6.73 6.08
CA GLU A 86 -16.55 6.09 6.85
C GLU A 86 -16.10 4.74 7.41
N SER A 87 -15.25 4.01 6.69
CA SER A 87 -14.75 2.71 7.11
C SER A 87 -13.34 2.44 6.58
N ASP A 88 -12.62 1.61 7.32
CA ASP A 88 -11.31 1.09 6.95
C ASP A 88 -11.43 -0.43 6.85
N LEU A 89 -11.27 -0.97 5.65
CA LEU A 89 -11.40 -2.38 5.36
C LEU A 89 -10.05 -2.98 4.98
N ASN A 90 -9.63 -4.00 5.71
CA ASN A 90 -8.40 -4.72 5.40
C ASN A 90 -8.60 -5.55 4.13
N ALA A 91 -7.73 -5.36 3.15
CA ALA A 91 -7.74 -6.09 1.88
C ALA A 91 -6.55 -7.06 1.73
N GLN A 92 -5.67 -7.15 2.72
CA GLN A 92 -4.49 -8.03 2.65
C GLN A 92 -4.88 -9.50 2.47
N PHE A 93 -6.01 -9.93 3.06
CA PHE A 93 -6.49 -11.31 2.95
C PHE A 93 -6.72 -11.75 1.50
N ILE A 94 -7.03 -10.82 0.60
CA ILE A 94 -7.22 -11.10 -0.82
C ILE A 94 -5.91 -11.58 -1.45
N ALA A 95 -4.82 -10.84 -1.20
CA ALA A 95 -3.50 -11.21 -1.68
C ALA A 95 -3.01 -12.52 -1.03
N ASP A 96 -3.23 -12.68 0.26
CA ASP A 96 -2.86 -13.88 1.01
C ASP A 96 -3.56 -15.12 0.45
N GLY A 97 -4.85 -15.01 0.14
CA GLY A 97 -5.63 -16.10 -0.43
C GLY A 97 -5.09 -16.55 -1.78
N VAL A 98 -4.78 -15.62 -2.67
CA VAL A 98 -4.21 -15.94 -3.99
C VAL A 98 -2.82 -16.54 -3.85
N TYR A 99 -2.00 -15.98 -2.97
CA TYR A 99 -0.65 -16.49 -2.71
C TYR A 99 -0.71 -17.96 -2.21
N GLN A 100 -1.57 -18.26 -1.24
CA GLN A 100 -1.74 -19.61 -0.72
C GLN A 100 -2.23 -20.59 -1.80
N ALA A 101 -3.18 -20.18 -2.63
CA ALA A 101 -3.67 -20.97 -3.75
C ALA A 101 -2.56 -21.28 -4.76
N LYS A 102 -1.71 -20.28 -5.04
CA LYS A 102 -0.56 -20.45 -5.93
C LYS A 102 0.47 -21.41 -5.34
N GLN A 103 0.74 -21.34 -4.04
CA GLN A 103 1.66 -22.27 -3.36
C GLN A 103 1.12 -23.70 -3.41
N ALA A 104 -0.16 -23.89 -3.18
CA ALA A 104 -0.80 -25.22 -3.28
C ALA A 104 -0.70 -25.78 -4.70
N PHE A 105 -0.89 -24.93 -5.72
CA PHE A 105 -0.72 -25.31 -7.11
C PHE A 105 0.72 -25.78 -7.40
N LEU A 106 1.73 -25.04 -6.94
CA LEU A 106 3.14 -25.39 -7.13
C LEU A 106 3.49 -26.71 -6.44
N GLN A 107 2.92 -26.99 -5.27
CA GLN A 107 3.09 -28.26 -4.59
C GLN A 107 2.49 -29.43 -5.39
N ARG A 108 1.31 -29.23 -5.97
CA ARG A 108 0.69 -30.25 -6.84
C ARG A 108 1.53 -30.50 -8.09
N ILE A 109 2.13 -29.47 -8.67
CA ILE A 109 3.04 -29.60 -9.82
C ILE A 109 4.25 -30.44 -9.43
N GLU A 110 4.84 -30.20 -8.26
CA GLU A 110 5.98 -30.98 -7.80
C GLU A 110 5.61 -32.45 -7.55
N GLN A 111 4.45 -32.70 -6.96
CA GLN A 111 3.94 -34.06 -6.78
C GLN A 111 3.69 -34.76 -8.13
N LEU A 112 3.13 -34.04 -9.10
CA LEU A 112 2.94 -34.55 -10.46
C LEU A 112 4.29 -34.92 -11.09
N ARG A 113 5.28 -34.05 -10.98
CA ARG A 113 6.63 -34.31 -11.51
C ARG A 113 7.22 -35.58 -10.93
N LEU A 114 7.14 -35.75 -9.61
CA LEU A 114 7.63 -36.94 -8.94
C LEU A 114 6.90 -38.23 -9.40
N SER A 115 5.59 -38.13 -9.56
CA SER A 115 4.79 -39.27 -10.06
C SER A 115 5.18 -39.65 -11.49
N LEU A 116 5.48 -38.68 -12.33
CA LEU A 116 5.92 -38.94 -13.71
C LEU A 116 7.31 -39.58 -13.76
N VAL A 117 8.21 -39.17 -12.86
CA VAL A 117 9.52 -39.80 -12.69
C VAL A 117 9.37 -41.28 -12.30
N GLU A 118 8.51 -41.58 -11.32
CA GLU A 118 8.23 -42.96 -10.89
C GLU A 118 7.60 -43.79 -11.99
N ALA A 119 6.81 -43.18 -12.87
CA ALA A 119 6.20 -43.85 -14.01
C ALA A 119 7.20 -44.15 -15.14
N GLY A 120 8.43 -43.68 -15.04
CA GLY A 120 9.49 -43.97 -16.00
C GLY A 120 9.52 -43.06 -17.22
N LEU A 121 8.86 -41.89 -17.18
CA LEU A 121 8.93 -40.92 -18.26
C LEU A 121 10.32 -40.27 -18.34
N SER A 122 10.73 -39.91 -19.55
CA SER A 122 11.98 -39.16 -19.77
C SER A 122 11.86 -37.72 -19.27
N ASP A 123 13.00 -37.06 -19.01
CA ASP A 123 13.04 -35.68 -18.59
C ASP A 123 12.30 -34.75 -19.55
N GLU A 124 12.43 -35.01 -20.86
CA GLU A 124 11.76 -34.21 -21.88
C GLU A 124 10.24 -34.43 -21.88
N GLN A 125 9.79 -35.67 -21.70
CA GLN A 125 8.37 -35.97 -21.58
C GLN A 125 7.76 -35.30 -20.34
N ILE A 126 8.46 -35.35 -19.21
CA ILE A 126 8.04 -34.69 -17.96
C ILE A 126 7.91 -33.19 -18.17
N LYS A 127 8.90 -32.57 -18.80
CA LYS A 127 8.89 -31.13 -19.11
C LYS A 127 7.67 -30.76 -19.94
N GLN A 128 7.33 -31.56 -20.97
CA GLN A 128 6.15 -31.30 -21.80
C GLN A 128 4.84 -31.33 -21.00
N VAL A 129 4.71 -32.27 -20.08
CA VAL A 129 3.51 -32.38 -19.23
C VAL A 129 3.42 -31.19 -18.27
N ILE A 130 4.51 -30.86 -17.62
CA ILE A 130 4.56 -29.77 -16.64
C ILE A 130 4.29 -28.41 -17.29
N GLU A 131 4.83 -28.14 -18.47
CA GLU A 131 4.62 -26.89 -19.18
C GLU A 131 3.15 -26.63 -19.54
N LYS A 132 2.33 -27.67 -19.63
CA LYS A 132 0.90 -27.52 -19.91
C LYS A 132 0.08 -27.13 -18.70
N GLN A 133 0.64 -27.25 -17.50
CA GLN A 133 -0.05 -26.88 -16.26
C GLN A 133 0.02 -25.37 -16.07
N LYS A 134 -1.12 -24.73 -15.82
CA LYS A 134 -1.22 -23.28 -15.60
C LYS A 134 -2.00 -22.97 -14.36
N PHE A 135 -1.50 -22.01 -13.60
CA PHE A 135 -2.27 -21.45 -12.51
C PHE A 135 -3.24 -20.43 -13.07
N GLU A 136 -4.53 -20.64 -12.86
CA GLU A 136 -5.58 -19.72 -13.29
C GLU A 136 -6.46 -19.35 -12.10
N LEU A 137 -6.85 -18.07 -12.04
CA LEU A 137 -7.86 -17.62 -11.11
C LEU A 137 -9.24 -17.92 -11.68
N GLU A 138 -10.08 -18.61 -10.90
CA GLU A 138 -11.48 -18.75 -11.24
C GLU A 138 -12.16 -17.40 -11.08
N HIS A 139 -12.41 -16.71 -12.19
CA HIS A 139 -13.25 -15.54 -12.18
C HIS A 139 -14.71 -15.97 -12.21
N ASN A 140 -15.33 -15.93 -11.07
CA ASN A 140 -16.79 -15.81 -11.04
C ASN A 140 -17.11 -14.45 -11.69
N GLN A 141 -17.51 -14.45 -12.93
CA GLN A 141 -17.90 -13.23 -13.61
C GLN A 141 -19.04 -12.57 -12.81
N PRO A 142 -18.87 -11.31 -12.38
CA PRO A 142 -19.89 -10.66 -11.57
C PRO A 142 -21.23 -10.44 -12.30
N GLY A 143 -21.33 -10.81 -13.58
CA GLY A 143 -22.51 -10.63 -14.38
C GLY A 143 -23.57 -11.72 -14.28
N ASN A 144 -23.24 -12.90 -13.73
CA ASN A 144 -24.17 -14.03 -13.74
C ASN A 144 -24.93 -14.25 -12.44
N ASN A 145 -24.64 -13.49 -11.39
CA ASN A 145 -25.29 -13.65 -10.10
C ASN A 145 -26.15 -12.44 -9.66
N LEU A 146 -26.42 -11.51 -10.56
CA LEU A 146 -27.24 -10.32 -10.27
C LEU A 146 -28.62 -10.37 -10.93
N LEU A 147 -29.10 -11.56 -11.21
CA LEU A 147 -30.50 -11.73 -11.63
C LEU A 147 -31.29 -12.44 -10.56
#